data_213b9a82cab0252a9e543a7334aa0caf
#
_entry.id   213b9a82cab0252a9e543a7334aa0caf
#
_cell.length_a   1.000
_cell.length_b   1.000
_cell.length_c   1.000
_cell.angle_alpha   90.00
_cell.angle_beta   90.00
_cell.angle_gamma   90.00
#
_symmetry.space_group_name_H-M   'P 1'
#
loop_
_entity.id
_entity.type
_entity.pdbx_description
1 polymer ?
#
loop_
_entity_poly.entity_id
_entity_poly.type
_entity_poly.pdbx_seq_one_letter_code
_entity_poly.pdbx_strand_id
1 'polypeptide(L)'
;QAVNPKAKLFGLDWATASQEIIGEMVKKNMLWNTEARQFDFFNPDYSFSLDKNAIVYTVNALEQVGEKHTAFVDYLIDKKPSLCVHVEPIAELLDSNHLLDYLSIEYFRKRNYLWNFLTYLRTLEEEGKLKIHNAQRTYLGGNMYVDHYSVVVWSPR
;
A
#
# COMPACT_ATOMS: atom_id res chain seq x y z
N GLN A 1 -0.64 9.78 14.37
CA GLN A 1 -0.96 9.93 15.81
C GLN A 1 -1.55 11.30 16.15
N ALA A 2 -1.19 12.38 15.44
CA ALA A 2 -1.79 13.69 15.66
C ALA A 2 -3.32 13.68 15.49
N VAL A 3 -3.84 12.86 14.57
CA VAL A 3 -5.29 12.74 14.31
C VAL A 3 -5.98 11.78 15.28
N ASN A 4 -5.30 10.70 15.67
CA ASN A 4 -5.82 9.72 16.63
C ASN A 4 -4.72 9.28 17.62
N PRO A 5 -4.57 9.95 18.75
CA PRO A 5 -3.52 9.65 19.72
C PRO A 5 -3.71 8.31 20.44
N LYS A 6 -4.89 7.69 20.37
CA LYS A 6 -5.16 6.38 20.98
C LYS A 6 -4.86 5.21 20.04
N ALA A 7 -4.62 5.47 18.76
CA ALA A 7 -4.33 4.42 17.80
C ALA A 7 -3.02 3.70 18.14
N LYS A 8 -3.05 2.37 18.16
CA LYS A 8 -1.85 1.56 18.12
C LYS A 8 -1.36 1.49 16.68
N LEU A 9 -0.07 1.78 16.48
CA LEU A 9 0.55 1.77 15.16
C LEU A 9 1.55 0.62 15.04
N PHE A 10 1.58 0.03 13.86
CA PHE A 10 2.61 -0.92 13.47
C PHE A 10 3.34 -0.36 12.25
N GLY A 11 4.63 -0.08 12.38
CA GLY A 11 5.51 0.22 11.26
C GLY A 11 6.09 -1.07 10.71
N LEU A 12 5.65 -1.45 9.50
CA LEU A 12 6.02 -2.72 8.88
C LEU A 12 6.97 -2.45 7.72
N ASP A 13 8.13 -3.10 7.72
CA ASP A 13 9.12 -2.98 6.65
C ASP A 13 9.99 -4.24 6.63
N TRP A 14 10.54 -4.60 5.48
CA TRP A 14 11.47 -5.71 5.36
C TRP A 14 12.89 -5.36 5.83
N ALA A 15 13.26 -4.07 5.83
CA ALA A 15 14.59 -3.60 6.20
C ALA A 15 14.72 -3.41 7.72
N THR A 16 15.71 -4.05 8.33
CA THR A 16 16.02 -3.91 9.78
C THR A 16 16.25 -2.45 10.19
N ALA A 17 16.86 -1.65 9.32
CA ALA A 17 17.09 -0.23 9.58
C ALA A 17 15.79 0.55 9.87
N SER A 18 14.68 0.20 9.24
CA SER A 18 13.38 0.84 9.50
C SER A 18 12.89 0.53 10.91
N GLN A 19 13.07 -0.72 11.40
CA GLN A 19 12.72 -1.08 12.77
C GLN A 19 13.60 -0.33 13.78
N GLU A 20 14.89 -0.19 13.52
CA GLU A 20 15.82 0.56 14.37
C GLU A 20 15.42 2.05 14.45
N ILE A 21 15.14 2.69 13.32
CA ILE A 21 14.70 4.09 13.25
C ILE A 21 13.41 4.29 14.05
N ILE A 22 12.40 3.46 13.84
CA ILE A 22 11.14 3.55 14.60
C ILE A 22 11.38 3.35 16.07
N GLY A 23 12.22 2.39 16.45
CA GLY A 23 12.62 2.16 17.85
C GLY A 23 13.28 3.39 18.51
N GLU A 24 14.18 4.07 17.78
CA GLU A 24 14.79 5.31 18.26
C GLU A 24 13.77 6.47 18.38
N MET A 25 12.84 6.58 17.44
CA MET A 25 11.77 7.58 17.51
C MET A 25 10.86 7.36 18.72
N VAL A 26 10.53 6.11 19.05
CA VAL A 26 9.76 5.75 20.25
C VAL A 26 10.54 6.10 21.52
N LYS A 27 11.83 5.74 21.62
CA LYS A 27 12.69 6.08 22.75
C LYS A 27 12.80 7.59 22.99
N LYS A 28 12.78 8.38 21.91
CA LYS A 28 12.84 9.85 21.96
C LYS A 28 11.47 10.51 22.17
N ASN A 29 10.41 9.75 22.43
CA ASN A 29 9.03 10.21 22.57
C ASN A 29 8.50 10.98 21.33
N MET A 30 9.06 10.71 20.16
CA MET A 30 8.56 11.25 18.88
C MET A 30 7.36 10.44 18.36
N LEU A 31 7.30 9.16 18.74
CA LEU A 31 6.17 8.26 18.48
C LEU A 31 5.77 7.58 19.80
N TRP A 32 4.48 7.35 19.98
CA TRP A 32 3.94 6.62 21.13
C TRP A 32 2.98 5.53 20.64
N ASN A 33 2.77 4.51 21.45
CA ASN A 33 1.91 3.37 21.11
C ASN A 33 2.22 2.78 19.74
N THR A 34 3.54 2.69 19.42
CA THR A 34 4.04 2.28 18.10
C THR A 34 5.00 1.11 18.26
N GLU A 35 4.80 0.07 17.47
CA GLU A 35 5.70 -1.08 17.34
C GLU A 35 6.25 -1.13 15.92
N ALA A 36 7.54 -1.47 15.79
CA ALA A 36 8.16 -1.79 14.52
C ALA A 36 8.28 -3.31 14.37
N ARG A 37 7.98 -3.83 13.17
CA ARG A 37 8.15 -5.27 12.87
C ARG A 37 8.69 -5.46 11.47
N GLN A 38 9.47 -6.51 11.30
CA GLN A 38 9.86 -6.97 9.98
C GLN A 38 8.64 -7.56 9.27
N PHE A 39 8.47 -7.18 8.00
CA PHE A 39 7.39 -7.67 7.16
C PHE A 39 7.82 -7.67 5.70
N ASP A 40 7.60 -8.78 5.01
CA ASP A 40 7.95 -8.97 3.61
C ASP A 40 6.66 -9.14 2.77
N PHE A 41 6.45 -8.27 1.79
CA PHE A 41 5.30 -8.36 0.88
C PHE A 41 5.32 -9.62 0.02
N PHE A 42 6.50 -10.16 -0.27
CA PHE A 42 6.63 -11.39 -1.07
C PHE A 42 6.34 -12.66 -0.28
N ASN A 43 6.54 -12.62 1.05
CA ASN A 43 6.32 -13.74 1.95
C ASN A 43 5.74 -13.25 3.28
N PRO A 44 4.47 -12.81 3.30
CA PRO A 44 3.82 -12.28 4.49
C PRO A 44 3.82 -13.25 5.66
N ASP A 45 4.11 -12.74 6.86
CA ASP A 45 4.04 -13.53 8.09
C ASP A 45 2.59 -13.71 8.53
N TYR A 46 2.00 -14.86 8.23
CA TYR A 46 0.64 -15.20 8.64
C TYR A 46 0.46 -15.38 10.15
N SER A 47 1.52 -15.45 10.94
CA SER A 47 1.43 -15.44 12.40
C SER A 47 1.13 -14.04 12.95
N PHE A 48 1.41 -12.99 12.16
CA PHE A 48 1.06 -11.63 12.53
C PHE A 48 -0.45 -11.41 12.37
N SER A 49 -1.13 -11.19 13.49
CA SER A 49 -2.58 -10.94 13.52
C SER A 49 -2.89 -9.45 13.49
N LEU A 50 -3.94 -9.10 12.77
CA LEU A 50 -4.50 -7.76 12.75
C LEU A 50 -5.75 -7.71 13.63
N ASP A 51 -5.94 -6.59 14.33
CA ASP A 51 -7.21 -6.35 15.04
C ASP A 51 -8.35 -6.17 14.02
N LYS A 52 -9.58 -6.56 14.41
CA LYS A 52 -10.76 -6.45 13.53
C LYS A 52 -11.03 -5.05 13.00
N ASN A 53 -10.60 -4.02 13.73
CA ASN A 53 -10.72 -2.62 13.34
C ASN A 53 -9.43 -2.04 12.76
N ALA A 54 -8.46 -2.89 12.43
CA ALA A 54 -7.22 -2.44 11.85
C ALA A 54 -7.46 -1.82 10.46
N ILE A 55 -6.77 -0.74 10.20
CA ILE A 55 -6.64 -0.15 8.86
C ILE A 55 -5.21 -0.42 8.40
N VAL A 56 -5.07 -1.02 7.24
CA VAL A 56 -3.76 -1.21 6.61
C VAL A 56 -3.61 -0.15 5.52
N TYR A 57 -2.50 0.57 5.55
CA TYR A 57 -2.20 1.52 4.48
C TYR A 57 -0.76 1.37 3.99
N THR A 58 -0.57 1.63 2.71
CA THR A 58 0.75 1.73 2.06
C THR A 58 0.87 3.06 1.34
N VAL A 59 2.06 3.62 1.35
CA VAL A 59 2.38 4.86 0.61
C VAL A 59 3.75 4.66 -0.03
N ASN A 60 3.81 4.57 -1.35
CA ASN A 60 5.02 4.26 -2.13
C ASN A 60 5.81 3.04 -1.61
N ALA A 61 5.12 2.08 -1.07
CA ALA A 61 5.71 0.86 -0.55
C ALA A 61 5.49 -0.33 -1.49
N LEU A 62 4.27 -0.44 -2.05
CA LEU A 62 3.96 -1.49 -3.02
C LEU A 62 4.56 -1.24 -4.39
N GLU A 63 4.92 0.00 -4.72
CA GLU A 63 5.51 0.30 -6.03
C GLU A 63 6.72 -0.60 -6.36
N GLN A 64 7.47 -1.03 -5.35
CA GLN A 64 8.69 -1.82 -5.49
C GLN A 64 8.47 -3.30 -5.79
N VAL A 65 7.24 -3.82 -5.68
CA VAL A 65 6.98 -5.25 -5.82
C VAL A 65 6.62 -5.68 -7.26
N GLY A 66 6.43 -4.71 -8.16
CA GLY A 66 6.03 -4.99 -9.55
C GLY A 66 4.70 -5.73 -9.61
N GLU A 67 4.65 -6.88 -10.28
CA GLU A 67 3.45 -7.73 -10.37
C GLU A 67 3.31 -8.73 -9.20
N LYS A 68 4.30 -8.78 -8.29
CA LYS A 68 4.33 -9.79 -7.21
C LYS A 68 3.58 -9.37 -5.95
N HIS A 69 2.49 -8.63 -6.10
CA HIS A 69 1.66 -8.13 -4.99
C HIS A 69 0.62 -9.14 -4.49
N THR A 70 0.39 -10.24 -5.22
CA THR A 70 -0.68 -11.20 -4.93
C THR A 70 -0.59 -11.80 -3.53
N ALA A 71 0.62 -12.22 -3.10
CA ALA A 71 0.81 -12.79 -1.77
C ALA A 71 0.40 -11.81 -0.64
N PHE A 72 0.69 -10.53 -0.80
CA PHE A 72 0.28 -9.51 0.16
C PHE A 72 -1.24 -9.26 0.15
N VAL A 73 -1.86 -9.22 -1.03
CA VAL A 73 -3.32 -9.06 -1.13
C VAL A 73 -4.04 -10.27 -0.52
N ASP A 74 -3.57 -11.48 -0.80
CA ASP A 74 -4.13 -12.72 -0.24
C ASP A 74 -3.99 -12.75 1.30
N TYR A 75 -2.86 -12.28 1.83
CA TYR A 75 -2.67 -12.09 3.26
C TYR A 75 -3.70 -11.11 3.84
N LEU A 76 -3.97 -9.97 3.19
CA LEU A 76 -4.97 -9.03 3.66
C LEU A 76 -6.40 -9.60 3.60
N ILE A 77 -6.72 -10.42 2.59
CA ILE A 77 -8.00 -11.12 2.51
C ILE A 77 -8.14 -12.12 3.67
N ASP A 78 -7.08 -12.87 4.01
CA ASP A 78 -7.07 -13.80 5.15
C ASP A 78 -7.23 -13.06 6.50
N LYS A 79 -6.47 -11.97 6.71
CA LYS A 79 -6.44 -11.22 7.97
C LYS A 79 -7.65 -10.32 8.21
N LYS A 80 -8.40 -10.01 7.16
CA LYS A 80 -9.65 -9.22 7.20
C LYS A 80 -9.54 -7.91 7.98
N PRO A 81 -8.59 -7.01 7.67
CA PRO A 81 -8.62 -5.66 8.22
C PRO A 81 -9.92 -4.97 7.83
N SER A 82 -10.35 -3.97 8.62
CA SER A 82 -11.56 -3.21 8.31
C SER A 82 -11.45 -2.39 7.02
N LEU A 83 -10.26 -1.96 6.67
CA LEU A 83 -9.99 -1.17 5.47
C LEU A 83 -8.53 -1.31 5.02
N CYS A 84 -8.33 -1.35 3.71
CA CYS A 84 -7.04 -1.24 3.07
C CYS A 84 -7.00 0.04 2.23
N VAL A 85 -5.94 0.83 2.38
CA VAL A 85 -5.74 2.12 1.67
C VAL A 85 -4.35 2.10 1.05
N HIS A 86 -4.29 2.21 -0.27
CA HIS A 86 -3.03 2.23 -1.01
C HIS A 86 -2.88 3.56 -1.73
N VAL A 87 -1.81 4.29 -1.43
CA VAL A 87 -1.42 5.53 -2.10
C VAL A 87 -0.17 5.20 -2.91
N GLU A 88 -0.38 4.74 -4.13
CA GLU A 88 0.65 4.12 -4.96
C GLU A 88 0.55 4.60 -6.42
N PRO A 89 1.60 4.43 -7.22
CA PRO A 89 1.50 4.62 -8.67
C PRO A 89 0.68 3.48 -9.30
N ILE A 90 -0.52 3.80 -9.76
CA ILE A 90 -1.47 2.83 -10.36
C ILE A 90 -1.57 3.11 -11.86
N ALA A 91 -0.83 2.36 -12.65
CA ALA A 91 -0.75 2.55 -14.11
C ALA A 91 -2.12 2.42 -14.80
N GLU A 92 -3.01 1.57 -14.28
CA GLU A 92 -4.35 1.32 -14.81
C GLU A 92 -5.30 2.52 -14.71
N LEU A 93 -4.93 3.56 -13.95
CA LEU A 93 -5.70 4.81 -13.85
C LEU A 93 -5.16 5.92 -14.76
N LEU A 94 -4.11 5.65 -15.54
CA LEU A 94 -3.51 6.61 -16.45
C LEU A 94 -4.08 6.43 -17.88
N ASP A 95 -4.13 7.53 -18.63
CA ASP A 95 -4.55 7.54 -20.04
C ASP A 95 -3.32 7.58 -20.95
N SER A 96 -3.04 6.50 -21.65
CA SER A 96 -1.90 6.40 -22.58
C SER A 96 -1.96 7.36 -23.77
N ASN A 97 -3.10 8.00 -24.02
CA ASN A 97 -3.25 9.04 -25.06
C ASN A 97 -2.83 10.43 -24.57
N HIS A 98 -2.63 10.59 -23.26
CA HIS A 98 -2.13 11.82 -22.67
C HIS A 98 -0.61 11.71 -22.46
N LEU A 99 0.16 12.68 -22.97
CA LEU A 99 1.62 12.60 -23.02
C LEU A 99 2.26 12.34 -21.66
N LEU A 100 1.86 13.05 -20.59
CA LEU A 100 2.42 12.87 -19.24
C LEU A 100 2.08 11.48 -18.69
N ASP A 101 0.87 11.01 -18.90
CA ASP A 101 0.44 9.69 -18.46
C ASP A 101 1.20 8.60 -19.22
N TYR A 102 1.38 8.74 -20.53
CA TYR A 102 2.19 7.83 -21.32
C TYR A 102 3.63 7.76 -20.81
N LEU A 103 4.25 8.91 -20.54
CA LEU A 103 5.61 8.94 -19.97
C LEU A 103 5.67 8.29 -18.58
N SER A 104 4.64 8.50 -17.76
CA SER A 104 4.51 7.86 -16.43
C SER A 104 4.42 6.34 -16.56
N ILE A 105 3.57 5.84 -17.47
CA ILE A 105 3.41 4.40 -17.73
C ILE A 105 4.74 3.79 -18.18
N GLU A 106 5.45 4.43 -19.12
CA GLU A 106 6.76 3.94 -19.58
C GLU A 106 7.81 3.99 -18.47
N TYR A 107 7.78 5.01 -17.62
CA TYR A 107 8.64 5.08 -16.45
C TYR A 107 8.37 3.94 -15.47
N PHE A 108 7.10 3.68 -15.12
CA PHE A 108 6.72 2.59 -14.21
C PHE A 108 7.14 1.24 -14.77
N ARG A 109 6.92 1.00 -16.07
CA ARG A 109 7.36 -0.23 -16.76
C ARG A 109 8.87 -0.40 -16.70
N LYS A 110 9.63 0.64 -17.01
CA LYS A 110 11.11 0.61 -16.99
C LYS A 110 11.68 0.37 -15.60
N ARG A 111 11.00 0.86 -14.57
CA ARG A 111 11.39 0.70 -13.16
C ARG A 111 10.87 -0.58 -12.54
N ASN A 112 10.08 -1.36 -13.27
CA ASN A 112 9.36 -2.52 -12.74
C ASN A 112 8.53 -2.17 -11.50
N TYR A 113 7.83 -1.02 -11.57
CA TYR A 113 6.92 -0.57 -10.52
C TYR A 113 5.62 -1.36 -10.55
N LEU A 114 4.76 -1.11 -9.57
CA LEU A 114 3.47 -1.78 -9.37
C LEU A 114 2.67 -1.86 -10.68
N TRP A 115 2.29 -3.09 -11.05
CA TRP A 115 1.59 -3.38 -12.31
C TRP A 115 0.47 -4.38 -12.09
N ASN A 116 -0.64 -4.22 -12.80
CA ASN A 116 -1.81 -5.10 -12.71
C ASN A 116 -2.47 -5.16 -11.31
N PHE A 117 -2.15 -4.26 -10.41
CA PHE A 117 -2.66 -4.27 -9.04
C PHE A 117 -4.16 -4.01 -8.97
N LEU A 118 -4.64 -2.95 -9.62
CA LEU A 118 -6.07 -2.63 -9.64
C LEU A 118 -6.86 -3.66 -10.45
N THR A 119 -6.28 -4.17 -11.53
CA THR A 119 -6.88 -5.26 -12.33
C THR A 119 -7.07 -6.51 -11.47
N TYR A 120 -6.07 -6.89 -10.67
CA TYR A 120 -6.17 -8.02 -9.74
C TYR A 120 -7.26 -7.80 -8.67
N LEU A 121 -7.31 -6.63 -8.06
CA LEU A 121 -8.36 -6.30 -7.10
C LEU A 121 -9.77 -6.38 -7.71
N ARG A 122 -9.95 -5.93 -8.95
CA ARG A 122 -11.24 -6.04 -9.66
C ARG A 122 -11.65 -7.48 -9.89
N THR A 123 -10.72 -8.34 -10.28
CA THR A 123 -10.98 -9.78 -10.40
C THR A 123 -11.45 -10.38 -9.06
N LEU A 124 -10.80 -10.03 -7.97
CA LEU A 124 -11.18 -10.52 -6.63
C LEU A 124 -12.52 -9.92 -6.16
N GLU A 125 -12.86 -8.71 -6.58
CA GLU A 125 -14.18 -8.12 -6.33
C GLU A 125 -15.28 -8.86 -7.08
N GLU A 126 -15.08 -9.22 -8.35
CA GLU A 126 -15.97 -10.04 -9.17
C GLU A 126 -16.17 -11.42 -8.55
N GLU A 127 -15.13 -12.00 -7.96
CA GLU A 127 -15.18 -13.25 -7.20
C GLU A 127 -15.86 -13.11 -5.82
N GLY A 128 -16.23 -11.89 -5.40
CA GLY A 128 -16.89 -11.63 -4.13
C GLY A 128 -15.97 -11.66 -2.90
N LYS A 129 -14.64 -11.69 -3.07
CA LYS A 129 -13.65 -11.79 -1.98
C LYS A 129 -13.39 -10.46 -1.28
N LEU A 130 -13.62 -9.35 -1.97
CA LEU A 130 -13.41 -8.01 -1.45
C LEU A 130 -14.43 -7.03 -2.02
N LYS A 131 -14.39 -5.77 -1.56
CA LYS A 131 -15.14 -4.65 -2.12
C LYS A 131 -14.21 -3.46 -2.32
N ILE A 132 -14.15 -2.93 -3.53
CA ILE A 132 -13.47 -1.67 -3.84
C ILE A 132 -14.42 -0.52 -3.52
N HIS A 133 -13.97 0.40 -2.67
CA HIS A 133 -14.74 1.59 -2.28
C HIS A 133 -14.35 2.81 -3.09
N ASN A 134 -13.08 2.91 -3.49
CA ASN A 134 -12.56 4.01 -4.30
C ASN A 134 -11.32 3.57 -5.07
N ALA A 135 -11.19 4.07 -6.29
CA ALA A 135 -9.96 3.96 -7.08
C ALA A 135 -9.85 5.22 -7.95
N GLN A 136 -8.97 6.15 -7.58
CA GLN A 136 -8.87 7.44 -8.26
C GLN A 136 -7.46 8.02 -8.23
N ARG A 137 -7.15 8.83 -9.24
CA ARG A 137 -5.96 9.70 -9.26
C ARG A 137 -6.13 10.83 -8.24
N THR A 138 -5.01 11.24 -7.63
CA THR A 138 -5.01 12.36 -6.70
C THR A 138 -4.48 13.64 -7.31
N TYR A 139 -3.73 13.56 -8.41
CA TYR A 139 -2.96 14.65 -9.01
C TYR A 139 -1.95 15.29 -8.04
N LEU A 140 -1.54 14.51 -7.02
CA LEU A 140 -0.56 14.90 -6.00
C LEU A 140 0.70 14.05 -6.13
N GLY A 141 1.84 14.58 -5.70
CA GLY A 141 3.10 13.83 -5.66
C GLY A 141 3.76 13.66 -7.02
N GLY A 142 3.24 14.29 -8.05
CA GLY A 142 3.84 14.31 -9.38
C GLY A 142 5.10 15.19 -9.45
N ASN A 143 5.88 14.96 -10.48
CA ASN A 143 6.95 15.87 -10.92
C ASN A 143 6.75 16.21 -12.39
N MET A 144 7.72 16.91 -13.01
CA MET A 144 7.64 17.34 -14.39
C MET A 144 7.43 16.20 -15.42
N TYR A 145 7.75 14.95 -15.05
CA TYR A 145 7.75 13.80 -15.95
C TYR A 145 6.82 12.68 -15.55
N VAL A 146 6.36 12.65 -14.31
CA VAL A 146 5.63 11.50 -13.75
C VAL A 146 4.55 11.99 -12.78
N ASP A 147 3.33 11.51 -12.98
CA ASP A 147 2.25 11.59 -11.99
C ASP A 147 2.28 10.32 -11.14
N HIS A 148 2.53 10.49 -9.82
CA HIS A 148 2.89 9.34 -8.98
C HIS A 148 1.72 8.73 -8.23
N TYR A 149 0.78 9.54 -7.71
CA TYR A 149 -0.12 9.03 -6.69
C TYR A 149 -1.54 8.83 -7.20
N SER A 150 -2.01 7.61 -6.99
CA SER A 150 -3.42 7.27 -7.02
C SER A 150 -3.81 6.68 -5.66
N VAL A 151 -5.07 6.75 -5.32
CA VAL A 151 -5.61 6.15 -4.08
C VAL A 151 -6.54 5.01 -4.44
N VAL A 152 -6.26 3.84 -3.90
CA VAL A 152 -7.15 2.68 -3.97
C VAL A 152 -7.58 2.31 -2.55
N VAL A 153 -8.89 2.23 -2.32
CA VAL A 153 -9.49 1.92 -1.02
C VAL A 153 -10.41 0.71 -1.20
N TRP A 154 -10.19 -0.33 -0.40
CA TRP A 154 -10.99 -1.54 -0.45
C TRP A 154 -11.07 -2.23 0.92
N SER A 155 -11.98 -3.18 1.06
CA SER A 155 -12.09 -4.03 2.25
C SER A 155 -12.31 -5.49 1.87
N PRO A 156 -11.74 -6.47 2.59
CA PRO A 156 -12.09 -7.88 2.49
C PRO A 156 -13.57 -8.12 2.86
N ARG A 157 -14.15 -9.20 2.35
CA ARG A 157 -15.50 -9.67 2.70
C ARG A 157 -15.52 -10.91 3.58
#